data_6ba15a2acd381c769ab4e2247accbe09
#
_entry.id   6ba15a2acd381c769ab4e2247accbe09
#
_cell.length_a   1.000
_cell.length_b   1.000
_cell.length_c   1.000
_cell.angle_alpha   90.00
_cell.angle_beta   90.00
_cell.angle_gamma   90.00
#
_symmetry.space_group_name_H-M   'P 1'
#
loop_
_entity.id
_entity.type
_entity.pdbx_description
1 polymer ?
#
loop_
_entity_poly.entity_id
_entity_poly.type
_entity_poly.pdbx_seq_one_letter_code
_entity_poly.pdbx_strand_id
1 'polypeptide(L)'
;MEKLQSMEQFEQLKKEERVVFMFSADWCPDCRVIEPILPGIEADYPEYQFIYVDRDQFIDLCGELSVFGIPSFVAFHEGEEAGRFVSKDRKTQEEIEAFLNSLSA
;
A
#
# COMPACT_ATOMS: atom_id res chain seq x y z
N MET A 1 5.15 -8.81 4.88
CA MET A 1 5.26 -7.32 4.72
C MET A 1 5.37 -6.68 6.08
N GLU A 2 6.23 -5.69 6.19
CA GLU A 2 6.46 -4.99 7.44
C GLU A 2 5.31 -4.06 7.78
N LYS A 3 4.97 -3.93 9.07
CA LYS A 3 3.91 -3.03 9.51
C LYS A 3 4.48 -1.66 9.87
N LEU A 4 3.79 -0.61 9.44
CA LEU A 4 4.15 0.76 9.81
C LEU A 4 3.94 0.96 11.31
N GLN A 5 4.94 1.52 11.99
CA GLN A 5 4.92 1.67 13.44
C GLN A 5 4.64 3.10 13.90
N SER A 6 4.99 4.10 13.08
CA SER A 6 4.85 5.51 13.47
C SER A 6 4.82 6.41 12.26
N MET A 7 4.38 7.66 12.45
CA MET A 7 4.44 8.66 11.39
C MET A 7 5.87 9.04 11.05
N GLU A 8 6.76 9.01 12.02
CA GLU A 8 8.18 9.24 11.77
C GLU A 8 8.74 8.19 10.81
N GLN A 9 8.38 6.92 11.02
CA GLN A 9 8.79 5.85 10.14
C GLN A 9 8.21 6.04 8.74
N PHE A 10 6.96 6.48 8.64
CA PHE A 10 6.34 6.77 7.34
C PHE A 10 7.14 7.81 6.57
N GLU A 11 7.52 8.90 7.23
CA GLU A 11 8.29 9.97 6.61
C GLU A 11 9.66 9.48 6.13
N GLN A 12 10.27 8.56 6.85
CA GLN A 12 11.55 7.95 6.44
C GLN A 12 11.36 7.00 5.27
N LEU A 13 10.37 6.11 5.34
CA LEU A 13 10.14 5.08 4.35
C LEU A 13 9.73 5.65 2.99
N LYS A 14 8.93 6.72 2.97
CA LYS A 14 8.48 7.27 1.70
C LYS A 14 9.62 7.86 0.87
N LYS A 15 10.77 8.12 1.50
CA LYS A 15 11.96 8.64 0.82
C LYS A 15 12.78 7.55 0.15
N GLU A 16 12.46 6.29 0.42
CA GLU A 16 13.13 5.18 -0.23
C GLU A 16 12.90 5.20 -1.74
N GLU A 17 13.73 4.45 -2.47
CA GLU A 17 13.66 4.45 -3.92
C GLU A 17 12.29 4.03 -4.45
N ARG A 18 11.77 2.90 -3.92
CA ARG A 18 10.46 2.39 -4.33
C ARG A 18 9.77 1.75 -3.15
N VAL A 19 8.69 2.36 -2.70
CA VAL A 19 7.92 1.83 -1.58
C VAL A 19 6.43 1.89 -1.91
N VAL A 20 5.71 0.84 -1.51
CA VAL A 20 4.25 0.77 -1.67
C VAL A 20 3.65 0.61 -0.30
N PHE A 21 2.79 1.55 0.08
CA PHE A 21 2.02 1.47 1.33
C PHE A 21 0.67 0.85 1.02
N MET A 22 0.38 -0.27 1.70
CA MET A 22 -0.92 -0.91 1.61
C MET A 22 -1.74 -0.54 2.83
N PHE A 23 -2.85 0.14 2.60
CA PHE A 23 -3.79 0.51 3.66
C PHE A 23 -4.82 -0.58 3.82
N SER A 24 -4.95 -1.09 5.03
CA SER A 24 -5.77 -2.27 5.32
C SER A 24 -6.26 -2.22 6.76
N ALA A 25 -7.09 -3.19 7.15
CA ALA A 25 -7.54 -3.33 8.53
C ALA A 25 -7.91 -4.80 8.77
N ASP A 26 -7.79 -5.24 10.01
CA ASP A 26 -8.06 -6.63 10.39
C ASP A 26 -9.53 -7.01 10.16
N TRP A 27 -10.44 -6.04 10.32
CA TRP A 27 -11.88 -6.28 10.20
C TRP A 27 -12.38 -6.24 8.76
N CYS A 28 -11.56 -5.89 7.80
CA CYS A 28 -11.95 -5.64 6.41
C CYS A 28 -12.01 -6.96 5.61
N PRO A 29 -13.20 -7.42 5.20
CA PRO A 29 -13.30 -8.68 4.44
C PRO A 29 -12.56 -8.64 3.10
N ASP A 30 -12.64 -7.54 2.37
CA ASP A 30 -11.97 -7.42 1.08
C ASP A 30 -10.46 -7.40 1.22
N CYS A 31 -9.95 -6.90 2.35
CA CYS A 31 -8.52 -6.95 2.65
C CYS A 31 -8.08 -8.39 2.88
N ARG A 32 -8.90 -9.18 3.59
CA ARG A 32 -8.58 -10.58 3.87
C ARG A 32 -8.55 -11.43 2.61
N VAL A 33 -9.35 -11.09 1.62
CA VAL A 33 -9.39 -11.83 0.35
C VAL A 33 -8.05 -11.75 -0.38
N ILE A 34 -7.36 -10.60 -0.30
CA ILE A 34 -6.10 -10.42 -1.01
C ILE A 34 -4.86 -10.77 -0.17
N GLU A 35 -5.00 -10.89 1.15
CA GLU A 35 -3.86 -11.22 2.01
C GLU A 35 -3.09 -12.46 1.57
N PRO A 36 -3.76 -13.59 1.21
CA PRO A 36 -3.02 -14.80 0.81
C PRO A 36 -2.17 -14.65 -0.45
N ILE A 37 -2.51 -13.70 -1.33
CA ILE A 37 -1.76 -13.52 -2.57
C ILE A 37 -0.63 -12.49 -2.46
N LEU A 38 -0.59 -11.72 -1.38
CA LEU A 38 0.40 -10.66 -1.22
C LEU A 38 1.85 -11.16 -1.16
N PRO A 39 2.15 -12.27 -0.45
CA PRO A 39 3.54 -12.75 -0.44
C PRO A 39 4.07 -13.08 -1.84
N GLY A 40 3.22 -13.64 -2.70
CA GLY A 40 3.59 -13.92 -4.09
C GLY A 40 3.84 -12.66 -4.88
N ILE A 41 3.01 -11.65 -4.68
CA ILE A 41 3.19 -10.35 -5.35
C ILE A 41 4.49 -9.71 -4.89
N GLU A 42 4.77 -9.72 -3.58
CA GLU A 42 6.02 -9.18 -3.06
C GLU A 42 7.23 -9.87 -3.68
N ALA A 43 7.16 -11.19 -3.84
CA ALA A 43 8.24 -11.96 -4.45
C ALA A 43 8.44 -11.63 -5.92
N ASP A 44 7.36 -11.33 -6.64
CA ASP A 44 7.40 -11.02 -8.07
C ASP A 44 7.85 -9.58 -8.34
N TYR A 45 7.77 -8.69 -7.34
CA TYR A 45 8.15 -7.29 -7.48
C TYR A 45 9.19 -6.93 -6.42
N PRO A 46 10.39 -7.57 -6.46
CA PRO A 46 11.40 -7.38 -5.40
C PRO A 46 12.00 -5.98 -5.38
N GLU A 47 11.82 -5.20 -6.44
CA GLU A 47 12.29 -3.82 -6.48
C GLU A 47 11.48 -2.89 -5.59
N TYR A 48 10.28 -3.30 -5.15
CA TYR A 48 9.42 -2.52 -4.27
C TYR A 48 9.49 -3.04 -2.84
N GLN A 49 9.54 -2.12 -1.89
CA GLN A 49 9.34 -2.42 -0.47
C GLN A 49 7.86 -2.23 -0.17
N PHE A 50 7.22 -3.24 0.42
CA PHE A 50 5.79 -3.19 0.74
C PHE A 50 5.62 -3.00 2.23
N ILE A 51 4.81 -2.00 2.62
CA ILE A 51 4.58 -1.64 4.01
C ILE A 51 3.09 -1.69 4.29
N TYR A 52 2.69 -2.43 5.32
CA TYR A 52 1.31 -2.52 5.76
C TYR A 52 0.99 -1.33 6.67
N VAL A 53 -0.09 -0.62 6.36
CA VAL A 53 -0.57 0.51 7.18
C VAL A 53 -1.93 0.14 7.74
N ASP A 54 -2.03 0.06 9.06
CA ASP A 54 -3.31 -0.17 9.74
C ASP A 54 -4.13 1.11 9.63
N ARG A 55 -5.22 1.04 8.89
CA ARG A 55 -6.09 2.19 8.62
C ARG A 55 -6.62 2.82 9.91
N ASP A 56 -6.94 2.00 10.93
CA ASP A 56 -7.51 2.50 12.18
C ASP A 56 -6.44 3.20 13.03
N GLN A 57 -5.23 2.65 13.05
CA GLN A 57 -4.12 3.25 13.78
C GLN A 57 -3.65 4.56 13.12
N PHE A 58 -3.67 4.62 11.81
CA PHE A 58 -3.17 5.76 11.03
C PHE A 58 -4.29 6.48 10.29
N ILE A 59 -5.42 6.68 10.98
CA ILE A 59 -6.58 7.31 10.35
C ILE A 59 -6.29 8.74 9.87
N ASP A 60 -5.46 9.46 10.60
CA ASP A 60 -5.08 10.82 10.21
C ASP A 60 -4.25 10.82 8.93
N LEU A 61 -3.35 9.84 8.79
CA LEU A 61 -2.57 9.69 7.56
C LEU A 61 -3.49 9.39 6.37
N CYS A 62 -4.50 8.55 6.59
CA CYS A 62 -5.49 8.28 5.54
C CYS A 62 -6.18 9.56 5.09
N GLY A 63 -6.53 10.43 6.02
CA GLY A 63 -7.13 11.72 5.70
C GLY A 63 -6.16 12.61 4.92
N GLU A 64 -4.90 12.69 5.34
CA GLU A 64 -3.90 13.50 4.66
C GLU A 64 -3.64 13.04 3.23
N LEU A 65 -3.63 11.73 2.99
CA LEU A 65 -3.39 11.16 1.68
C LEU A 65 -4.65 10.97 0.85
N SER A 66 -5.81 11.32 1.42
CA SER A 66 -7.12 11.12 0.77
C SER A 66 -7.37 9.65 0.44
N VAL A 67 -7.02 8.76 1.37
CA VAL A 67 -7.26 7.33 1.26
C VAL A 67 -8.51 7.00 2.06
N PHE A 68 -9.67 6.95 1.39
CA PHE A 68 -10.95 6.75 2.04
C PHE A 68 -11.59 5.39 1.79
N GLY A 69 -10.83 4.46 1.25
CA GLY A 69 -11.29 3.08 1.05
C GLY A 69 -10.15 2.11 1.28
N ILE A 70 -10.48 0.88 1.63
CA ILE A 70 -9.50 -0.19 1.83
C ILE A 70 -10.02 -1.49 1.21
N PRO A 71 -9.14 -2.38 0.73
CA PRO A 71 -7.69 -2.19 0.66
C PRO A 71 -7.30 -1.16 -0.39
N SER A 72 -6.27 -0.37 -0.10
CA SER A 72 -5.78 0.65 -1.03
C SER A 72 -4.26 0.65 -1.02
N PHE A 73 -3.68 1.12 -2.12
CA PHE A 73 -2.23 1.14 -2.32
C PHE A 73 -1.80 2.53 -2.75
N VAL A 74 -0.75 3.04 -2.13
CA VAL A 74 -0.12 4.31 -2.55
C VAL A 74 1.37 4.05 -2.67
N ALA A 75 1.93 4.32 -3.84
CA ALA A 75 3.35 4.12 -4.12
C ALA A 75 4.10 5.45 -4.08
N PHE A 76 5.28 5.42 -3.48
CA PHE A 76 6.18 6.57 -3.42
C PHE A 76 7.52 6.22 -4.05
N HIS A 77 8.15 7.21 -4.66
CA HIS A 77 9.49 7.12 -5.24
C HIS A 77 10.28 8.33 -4.77
N GLU A 78 11.27 8.09 -3.93
CA GLU A 78 12.16 9.13 -3.41
C GLU A 78 11.41 10.35 -2.85
N GLY A 79 10.35 10.08 -2.10
CA GLY A 79 9.58 11.11 -1.41
C GLY A 79 8.36 11.62 -2.15
N GLU A 80 8.20 11.29 -3.43
CA GLU A 80 7.09 11.74 -4.23
C GLU A 80 6.12 10.60 -4.52
N GLU A 81 4.84 10.90 -4.53
CA GLU A 81 3.83 9.91 -4.87
C GLU A 81 3.98 9.52 -6.35
N ALA A 82 4.24 8.24 -6.59
CA ALA A 82 4.41 7.70 -7.94
C ALA A 82 3.10 7.23 -8.55
N GLY A 83 2.14 6.85 -7.72
CA GLY A 83 0.84 6.39 -8.19
C GLY A 83 0.01 5.87 -7.03
N ARG A 84 -1.29 5.66 -7.31
CA ARG A 84 -2.20 5.15 -6.30
C ARG A 84 -3.28 4.27 -6.91
N PHE A 85 -3.73 3.30 -6.12
CA PHE A 85 -4.85 2.45 -6.44
C PHE A 85 -5.78 2.49 -5.23
N VAL A 86 -6.62 3.53 -5.17
CA VAL A 86 -7.43 3.86 -4.01
C VAL A 86 -8.91 3.79 -4.39
N SER A 87 -9.63 2.89 -3.74
CA SER A 87 -11.09 2.80 -3.83
C SER A 87 -11.57 1.94 -2.68
N LYS A 88 -12.87 1.92 -2.45
CA LYS A 88 -13.47 1.04 -1.45
C LYS A 88 -13.91 -0.30 -2.06
N ASP A 89 -13.64 -0.52 -3.34
CA ASP A 89 -14.03 -1.74 -4.01
C ASP A 89 -13.04 -2.86 -3.75
N ARG A 90 -13.52 -4.11 -3.85
CA ARG A 90 -12.68 -5.30 -3.78
C ARG A 90 -11.67 -5.26 -4.93
N LYS A 91 -10.45 -5.72 -4.66
CA LYS A 91 -9.38 -5.74 -5.64
C LYS A 91 -8.95 -7.17 -5.94
N THR A 92 -8.46 -7.39 -7.16
CA THR A 92 -7.95 -8.70 -7.58
C THR A 92 -6.44 -8.66 -7.73
N GLN A 93 -5.82 -9.84 -7.79
CA GLN A 93 -4.39 -9.95 -8.02
C GLN A 93 -4.00 -9.27 -9.34
N GLU A 94 -4.77 -9.49 -10.40
CA GLU A 94 -4.49 -8.90 -11.71
C GLU A 94 -4.53 -7.38 -11.65
N GLU A 95 -5.47 -6.82 -10.92
CA GLU A 95 -5.58 -5.36 -10.77
C GLU A 95 -4.41 -4.78 -10.00
N ILE A 96 -3.98 -5.46 -8.92
CA ILE A 96 -2.84 -5.01 -8.13
C ILE A 96 -1.57 -5.06 -8.97
N GLU A 97 -1.36 -6.15 -9.71
CA GLU A 97 -0.20 -6.29 -10.58
C GLU A 97 -0.21 -5.25 -11.70
N ALA A 98 -1.39 -4.98 -12.26
CA ALA A 98 -1.53 -3.94 -13.28
C ALA A 98 -1.15 -2.57 -12.73
N PHE A 99 -1.55 -2.28 -11.49
CA PHE A 99 -1.15 -1.05 -10.82
C PHE A 99 0.36 -0.96 -10.68
N LEU A 100 0.99 -2.03 -10.17
CA LEU A 100 2.45 -2.06 -10.00
C LEU A 100 3.17 -1.89 -11.33
N ASN A 101 2.68 -2.54 -12.37
CA ASN A 101 3.27 -2.43 -13.71
C ASN A 101 3.09 -1.05 -14.33
N SER A 102 2.09 -0.29 -13.89
CA SER A 102 1.84 1.06 -14.39
C SER A 102 2.77 2.10 -13.80
N LEU A 103 3.45 1.78 -12.70
CA LEU A 103 4.34 2.72 -12.03
C LEU A 103 5.61 2.91 -12.85
N SER A 104 6.00 4.15 -13.02
CA SER A 104 7.24 4.49 -13.73
C SER A 104 8.44 4.06 -12.91
N ALA A 105 9.39 3.47 -13.58
CA ALA A 105 10.64 3.07 -12.93
C ALA A 105 11.52 4.29 -12.66
#